data_e45594ea927594e7e0cb56247608a3f0
#
_entry.id   e45594ea927594e7e0cb56247608a3f0
#
_cell.length_a   1.000
_cell.length_b   1.000
_cell.length_c   1.000
_cell.angle_alpha   90.00
_cell.angle_beta   90.00
_cell.angle_gamma   90.00
#
_symmetry.space_group_name_H-M   'P 1'
#
loop_
_entity.id
_entity.type
_entity.pdbx_description
1 polymer ?
#
loop_
_entity_poly.entity_id
_entity_poly.type
_entity_poly.pdbx_seq_one_letter_code
_entity_poly.pdbx_strand_id
1 'polypeptide(L)'
;SGNQAHARKSVIMAAHNDLGKWGEEMAARYLMDNGYAILERDWRYQRRDLDIIASKDGMLVIVEVRTRSNINYLQPEESVDYHKIRSISIAANAYVKGHKVNASLRFDIIAVTGSHGAKYHINHIPDAFYPPAR
;
A
#
# COMPACT_ATOMS: atom_id res chain seq x y z
N SER A 1 35.34 -2.33 9.55
CA SER A 1 35.00 -2.99 10.80
C SER A 1 33.53 -3.38 10.83
N GLY A 2 33.18 -4.40 11.64
CA GLY A 2 31.81 -4.90 11.76
C GLY A 2 30.85 -3.84 12.29
N ASN A 3 31.29 -2.95 13.18
CA ASN A 3 30.44 -1.91 13.73
C ASN A 3 29.99 -0.88 12.71
N GLN A 4 30.87 -0.50 11.79
CA GLN A 4 30.53 0.45 10.73
C GLN A 4 29.54 -0.15 9.73
N ALA A 5 29.72 -1.41 9.34
CA ALA A 5 28.80 -2.09 8.44
C ALA A 5 27.40 -2.23 9.06
N HIS A 6 27.36 -2.55 10.37
CA HIS A 6 26.07 -2.68 11.08
C HIS A 6 25.34 -1.34 11.18
N ALA A 7 26.06 -0.26 11.48
CA ALA A 7 25.49 1.09 11.54
C ALA A 7 24.93 1.53 10.18
N ARG A 8 25.64 1.22 9.08
CA ARG A 8 25.17 1.54 7.74
C ARG A 8 23.89 0.81 7.39
N LYS A 9 23.79 -0.48 7.74
CA LYS A 9 22.54 -1.25 7.53
C LYS A 9 21.39 -0.65 8.29
N SER A 10 21.59 -0.26 9.55
CA SER A 10 20.55 0.35 10.37
C SER A 10 20.05 1.67 9.77
N VAL A 11 20.95 2.52 9.28
CA VAL A 11 20.58 3.78 8.64
C VAL A 11 19.80 3.55 7.36
N ILE A 12 20.22 2.59 6.53
CA ILE A 12 19.52 2.26 5.27
C ILE A 12 18.13 1.74 5.56
N MET A 13 17.96 0.86 6.54
CA MET A 13 16.65 0.33 6.90
C MET A 13 15.73 1.42 7.45
N ALA A 14 16.25 2.33 8.27
CA ALA A 14 15.48 3.47 8.77
C ALA A 14 15.02 4.37 7.63
N ALA A 15 15.89 4.63 6.66
CA ALA A 15 15.54 5.43 5.48
C ALA A 15 14.45 4.76 4.65
N HIS A 16 14.49 3.46 4.47
CA HIS A 16 13.45 2.70 3.77
C HIS A 16 12.12 2.77 4.51
N ASN A 17 12.14 2.61 5.84
CA ASN A 17 10.93 2.69 6.66
C ASN A 17 10.32 4.09 6.58
N ASP A 18 11.15 5.13 6.66
CA ASP A 18 10.69 6.51 6.57
C ASP A 18 10.09 6.81 5.20
N LEU A 19 10.70 6.32 4.14
CA LEU A 19 10.18 6.48 2.78
C LEU A 19 8.82 5.79 2.63
N GLY A 20 8.70 4.56 3.15
CA GLY A 20 7.45 3.82 3.12
C GLY A 20 6.33 4.53 3.87
N LYS A 21 6.62 5.01 5.08
CA LYS A 21 5.64 5.77 5.88
C LYS A 21 5.22 7.06 5.19
N TRP A 22 6.17 7.77 4.61
CA TRP A 22 5.87 8.98 3.86
C TRP A 22 4.98 8.68 2.67
N GLY A 23 5.28 7.61 1.90
CA GLY A 23 4.48 7.22 0.76
C GLY A 23 3.05 6.86 1.14
N GLU A 24 2.87 6.11 2.23
CA GLU A 24 1.53 5.78 2.73
C GLU A 24 0.77 7.04 3.14
N GLU A 25 1.44 8.01 3.78
CA GLU A 25 0.80 9.28 4.13
C GLU A 25 0.37 10.06 2.90
N MET A 26 1.23 10.12 1.88
CA MET A 26 0.90 10.81 0.63
C MET A 26 -0.26 10.11 -0.09
N ALA A 27 -0.28 8.78 -0.11
CA ALA A 27 -1.37 8.01 -0.69
C ALA A 27 -2.69 8.27 0.04
N ALA A 28 -2.68 8.30 1.37
CA ALA A 28 -3.88 8.57 2.17
C ALA A 28 -4.42 9.97 1.89
N ARG A 29 -3.57 10.97 1.83
CA ARG A 29 -3.98 12.35 1.51
C ARG A 29 -4.58 12.45 0.12
N TYR A 30 -3.93 11.81 -0.85
CA TYR A 30 -4.44 11.75 -2.22
C TYR A 30 -5.84 11.15 -2.25
N LEU A 31 -6.05 10.04 -1.57
CA LEU A 31 -7.35 9.38 -1.52
C LEU A 31 -8.42 10.28 -0.89
N MET A 32 -8.11 10.92 0.23
CA MET A 32 -9.04 11.84 0.87
C MET A 32 -9.38 13.02 -0.04
N ASP A 33 -8.38 13.58 -0.72
CA ASP A 33 -8.59 14.68 -1.65
C ASP A 33 -9.47 14.29 -2.84
N ASN A 34 -9.53 12.98 -3.14
CA ASN A 34 -10.34 12.46 -4.23
C ASN A 34 -11.64 11.79 -3.76
N GLY A 35 -12.08 12.11 -2.55
CA GLY A 35 -13.38 11.71 -2.06
C GLY A 35 -13.46 10.35 -1.42
N TYR A 36 -12.32 9.72 -1.13
CA TYR A 36 -12.29 8.44 -0.40
C TYR A 36 -12.31 8.69 1.10
N ALA A 37 -13.04 7.86 1.82
CA ALA A 37 -12.97 7.82 3.27
C ALA A 37 -11.94 6.76 3.68
N ILE A 38 -10.98 7.14 4.50
CA ILE A 38 -9.97 6.21 5.00
C ILE A 38 -10.56 5.50 6.23
N LEU A 39 -10.72 4.18 6.13
CA LEU A 39 -11.27 3.38 7.21
C LEU A 39 -10.19 2.82 8.11
N GLU A 40 -9.11 2.30 7.53
CA GLU A 40 -8.00 1.70 8.26
C GLU A 40 -6.69 2.01 7.57
N ARG A 41 -5.62 2.08 8.35
CA ARG A 41 -4.23 2.16 7.86
C ARG A 41 -3.41 1.11 8.57
N ASP A 42 -2.52 0.44 7.83
CA ASP A 42 -1.63 -0.59 8.39
C ASP A 42 -2.42 -1.64 9.19
N TRP A 43 -3.51 -2.11 8.60
CA TRP A 43 -4.36 -3.10 9.25
C TRP A 43 -3.76 -4.50 9.11
N ARG A 44 -3.67 -5.20 10.22
CA ARG A 44 -3.02 -6.51 10.25
C ARG A 44 -4.01 -7.64 10.48
N TYR A 45 -3.79 -8.74 9.75
CA TYR A 45 -4.43 -10.01 10.00
C TYR A 45 -3.35 -11.09 10.01
N GLN A 46 -3.07 -11.67 11.19
CA GLN A 46 -1.96 -12.60 11.38
C GLN A 46 -0.64 -11.89 10.99
N ARG A 47 0.07 -12.39 9.97
CA ARG A 47 1.32 -11.78 9.49
C ARG A 47 1.14 -11.01 8.18
N ARG A 48 -0.10 -10.67 7.84
CA ARG A 48 -0.44 -9.97 6.60
C ARG A 48 -0.85 -8.54 6.90
N ASP A 49 -0.41 -7.63 6.05
CA ASP A 49 -0.70 -6.21 6.20
C ASP A 49 -1.52 -5.70 5.04
N LEU A 50 -2.50 -4.84 5.33
CA LEU A 50 -3.18 -4.02 4.34
C LEU A 50 -2.76 -2.58 4.58
N ASP A 51 -2.17 -1.95 3.57
CA ASP A 51 -1.63 -0.59 3.73
C ASP A 51 -2.73 0.42 4.02
N ILE A 52 -3.78 0.44 3.19
CA ILE A 52 -4.92 1.34 3.36
C ILE A 52 -6.20 0.58 3.01
N ILE A 53 -7.21 0.74 3.84
CA ILE A 53 -8.58 0.32 3.55
C ILE A 53 -9.42 1.58 3.47
N ALA A 54 -10.07 1.80 2.34
CA ALA A 54 -10.85 3.00 2.08
C ALA A 54 -12.24 2.64 1.56
N SER A 55 -13.13 3.61 1.54
CA SER A 55 -14.44 3.44 0.93
C SER A 55 -14.76 4.62 0.03
N LYS A 56 -15.46 4.34 -1.06
CA LYS A 56 -15.98 5.36 -1.97
C LYS A 56 -17.13 4.79 -2.78
N ASP A 57 -18.22 5.54 -2.88
CA ASP A 57 -19.37 5.19 -3.72
C ASP A 57 -19.89 3.77 -3.47
N GLY A 58 -19.94 3.37 -2.20
CA GLY A 58 -20.44 2.05 -1.82
C GLY A 58 -19.48 0.91 -2.03
N MET A 59 -18.24 1.20 -2.42
CA MET A 59 -17.20 0.18 -2.60
C MET A 59 -16.20 0.21 -1.44
N LEU A 60 -15.74 -0.97 -1.05
CA LEU A 60 -14.59 -1.12 -0.17
C LEU A 60 -13.35 -1.27 -1.03
N VAL A 61 -12.37 -0.40 -0.84
CA VAL A 61 -11.18 -0.33 -1.68
C VAL A 61 -9.95 -0.67 -0.84
N ILE A 62 -9.29 -1.74 -1.21
CA ILE A 62 -8.03 -2.17 -0.58
C ILE A 62 -6.90 -1.61 -1.42
N VAL A 63 -6.06 -0.78 -0.82
CA VAL A 63 -5.01 -0.07 -1.55
C VAL A 63 -3.64 -0.56 -1.13
N GLU A 64 -2.89 -1.10 -2.08
CA GLU A 64 -1.47 -1.42 -1.92
C GLU A 64 -0.66 -0.19 -2.32
N VAL A 65 0.19 0.28 -1.41
CA VAL A 65 1.02 1.46 -1.66
C VAL A 65 2.43 1.02 -2.01
N ARG A 66 2.95 1.51 -3.13
CA ARG A 66 4.32 1.28 -3.59
C ARG A 66 5.05 2.60 -3.61
N THR A 67 6.13 2.69 -2.85
CA THR A 67 6.92 3.91 -2.74
C THR A 67 8.28 3.69 -3.34
N ARG A 68 8.69 4.60 -4.21
CA ARG A 68 10.01 4.58 -4.87
C ARG A 68 10.60 5.98 -4.85
N SER A 69 11.90 6.06 -4.61
CA SER A 69 12.61 7.34 -4.64
C SER A 69 12.91 7.80 -6.05
N ASN A 70 12.81 6.91 -7.04
CA ASN A 70 13.19 7.18 -8.44
C ASN A 70 12.16 6.56 -9.38
N ILE A 71 11.74 7.35 -10.38
CA ILE A 71 10.75 6.96 -11.37
C ILE A 71 11.22 5.81 -12.28
N ASN A 72 12.53 5.55 -12.36
CA ASN A 72 13.10 4.51 -13.21
C ASN A 72 12.97 3.10 -12.64
N TYR A 73 12.36 2.94 -11.48
CA TYR A 73 12.09 1.62 -10.92
C TYR A 73 10.97 0.91 -11.69
N LEU A 74 10.79 -0.38 -11.39
CA LEU A 74 9.75 -1.21 -12.01
C LEU A 74 8.38 -0.54 -11.93
N GLN A 75 7.56 -0.80 -12.93
CA GLN A 75 6.17 -0.34 -12.91
C GLN A 75 5.44 -0.95 -11.71
N PRO A 76 4.53 -0.22 -11.06
CA PRO A 76 3.87 -0.68 -9.85
C PRO A 76 3.16 -2.02 -10.01
N GLU A 77 2.48 -2.23 -11.11
CA GLU A 77 1.73 -3.47 -11.39
C GLU A 77 2.66 -4.66 -11.54
N GLU A 78 3.90 -4.46 -12.00
CA GLU A 78 4.89 -5.53 -12.16
C GLU A 78 5.50 -5.96 -10.83
N SER A 79 5.38 -5.14 -9.80
CA SER A 79 5.96 -5.43 -8.49
C SER A 79 5.01 -6.19 -7.56
N VAL A 80 3.76 -6.43 -7.99
CA VAL A 80 2.77 -7.15 -7.19
C VAL A 80 2.62 -8.55 -7.76
N ASP A 81 3.27 -9.54 -7.13
CA ASP A 81 3.25 -10.91 -7.59
C ASP A 81 2.06 -11.70 -7.02
N TYR A 82 1.94 -12.95 -7.46
CA TYR A 82 0.85 -13.85 -7.04
C TYR A 82 0.80 -14.01 -5.52
N HIS A 83 1.94 -14.18 -4.86
CA HIS A 83 1.99 -14.39 -3.40
C HIS A 83 1.49 -13.15 -2.67
N LYS A 84 1.85 -11.97 -3.15
CA LYS A 84 1.38 -10.71 -2.57
C LYS A 84 -0.11 -10.54 -2.77
N ILE A 85 -0.61 -10.80 -3.98
CA ILE A 85 -2.04 -10.74 -4.28
C ILE A 85 -2.83 -11.70 -3.38
N ARG A 86 -2.34 -12.92 -3.22
CA ARG A 86 -2.98 -13.90 -2.35
C ARG A 86 -3.00 -13.43 -0.89
N SER A 87 -1.89 -12.91 -0.40
CA SER A 87 -1.78 -12.39 0.97
C SER A 87 -2.76 -11.25 1.22
N ILE A 88 -2.82 -10.29 0.30
CA ILE A 88 -3.75 -9.17 0.37
C ILE A 88 -5.19 -9.68 0.35
N SER A 89 -5.50 -10.63 -0.50
CA SER A 89 -6.85 -11.17 -0.64
C SER A 89 -7.32 -11.88 0.63
N ILE A 90 -6.43 -12.64 1.28
CA ILE A 90 -6.75 -13.32 2.54
C ILE A 90 -7.04 -12.29 3.64
N ALA A 91 -6.20 -11.27 3.76
CA ALA A 91 -6.39 -10.23 4.77
C ALA A 91 -7.66 -9.42 4.50
N ALA A 92 -7.93 -9.07 3.24
CA ALA A 92 -9.14 -8.34 2.86
C ALA A 92 -10.40 -9.13 3.18
N ASN A 93 -10.38 -10.43 2.92
CA ASN A 93 -11.50 -11.31 3.22
C ASN A 93 -11.75 -11.40 4.73
N ALA A 94 -10.69 -11.46 5.53
CA ALA A 94 -10.80 -11.44 6.98
C ALA A 94 -11.40 -10.12 7.48
N TYR A 95 -11.00 -8.99 6.89
CA TYR A 95 -11.58 -7.69 7.25
C TYR A 95 -13.07 -7.64 6.94
N VAL A 96 -13.45 -8.04 5.73
CA VAL A 96 -14.86 -8.04 5.30
C VAL A 96 -15.72 -8.89 6.22
N LYS A 97 -15.25 -10.09 6.56
CA LYS A 97 -16.00 -10.98 7.44
C LYS A 97 -16.07 -10.46 8.87
N GLY A 98 -14.94 -9.99 9.39
CA GLY A 98 -14.87 -9.52 10.77
C GLY A 98 -15.67 -8.26 11.03
N HIS A 99 -15.78 -7.39 10.06
CA HIS A 99 -16.52 -6.13 10.16
C HIS A 99 -17.91 -6.19 9.52
N LYS A 100 -18.31 -7.37 9.03
CA LYS A 100 -19.62 -7.60 8.40
C LYS A 100 -19.89 -6.59 7.28
N VAL A 101 -18.89 -6.34 6.46
CA VAL A 101 -19.00 -5.39 5.35
C VAL A 101 -19.85 -5.99 4.25
N ASN A 102 -20.86 -5.24 3.80
CA ASN A 102 -21.71 -5.65 2.68
C ASN A 102 -21.54 -4.64 1.54
N ALA A 103 -20.37 -4.68 0.90
CA ALA A 103 -20.01 -3.77 -0.18
C ALA A 103 -19.17 -4.52 -1.21
N SER A 104 -19.17 -4.01 -2.43
CA SER A 104 -18.27 -4.53 -3.46
C SER A 104 -16.83 -4.23 -3.09
N LEU A 105 -15.92 -5.14 -3.44
CA LEU A 105 -14.51 -5.04 -3.11
C LEU A 105 -13.71 -4.71 -4.36
N ARG A 106 -12.78 -3.76 -4.23
CA ARG A 106 -11.89 -3.36 -5.31
C ARG A 106 -10.46 -3.29 -4.79
N PHE A 107 -9.50 -3.77 -5.57
CA PHE A 107 -8.08 -3.75 -5.22
C PHE A 107 -7.34 -2.76 -6.09
N ASP A 108 -6.73 -1.76 -5.45
CA ASP A 108 -6.02 -0.68 -6.13
C ASP A 108 -4.55 -0.70 -5.77
N ILE A 109 -3.73 -0.14 -6.64
CA ILE A 109 -2.33 0.17 -6.36
C ILE A 109 -2.16 1.67 -6.45
N ILE A 110 -1.47 2.27 -5.48
CA ILE A 110 -1.00 3.64 -5.57
C ILE A 110 0.52 3.62 -5.50
N ALA A 111 1.14 4.11 -6.56
CA ALA A 111 2.59 4.29 -6.61
C ALA A 111 2.92 5.73 -6.27
N VAL A 112 3.78 5.92 -5.29
CA VAL A 112 4.29 7.22 -4.89
C VAL A 112 5.78 7.26 -5.22
N THR A 113 6.17 8.16 -6.12
CA THR A 113 7.56 8.30 -6.54
C THR A 113 8.10 9.66 -6.10
N GLY A 114 9.22 9.66 -5.40
CA GLY A 114 9.82 10.89 -4.88
C GLY A 114 10.31 10.71 -3.45
N SER A 115 10.41 11.81 -2.72
CA SER A 115 10.83 11.80 -1.33
C SER A 115 10.25 12.97 -0.59
N HIS A 116 10.25 12.87 0.74
CA HIS A 116 9.74 13.92 1.61
C HIS A 116 10.50 15.23 1.38
N GLY A 117 9.75 16.33 1.23
CA GLY A 117 10.34 17.64 1.04
C GLY A 117 10.74 17.95 -0.40
N ALA A 118 10.54 17.05 -1.33
CA ALA A 118 10.84 17.21 -2.74
C ALA A 118 9.58 17.02 -3.57
N LYS A 119 9.69 17.27 -4.88
CA LYS A 119 8.59 16.96 -5.80
C LYS A 119 8.32 15.48 -5.79
N TYR A 120 7.05 15.11 -5.83
CA TYR A 120 6.65 13.71 -5.87
C TYR A 120 5.54 13.53 -6.91
N HIS A 121 5.36 12.28 -7.30
CA HIS A 121 4.36 11.90 -8.29
C HIS A 121 3.52 10.75 -7.74
N ILE A 122 2.20 10.83 -7.93
CA ILE A 122 1.28 9.74 -7.56
C ILE A 122 0.68 9.17 -8.83
N ASN A 123 0.76 7.84 -8.93
CA ASN A 123 0.08 7.08 -9.97
C ASN A 123 -0.90 6.13 -9.31
N HIS A 124 -2.19 6.39 -9.49
CA HIS A 124 -3.25 5.57 -8.94
C HIS A 124 -3.76 4.62 -10.02
N ILE A 125 -3.70 3.34 -9.74
CA ILE A 125 -4.17 2.29 -10.64
C ILE A 125 -5.36 1.63 -9.95
N PRO A 126 -6.59 2.08 -10.25
CA PRO A 126 -7.78 1.43 -9.68
C PRO A 126 -8.01 0.08 -10.33
N ASP A 127 -8.57 -0.84 -9.55
CA ASP A 127 -8.90 -2.19 -10.05
C ASP A 127 -7.69 -2.88 -10.66
N ALA A 128 -6.57 -2.81 -9.94
CA ALA A 128 -5.26 -3.20 -10.46
C ALA A 128 -5.07 -4.71 -10.56
N PHE A 129 -5.77 -5.49 -9.75
CA PHE A 129 -5.69 -6.95 -9.77
C PHE A 129 -6.95 -7.54 -9.15
N TYR A 130 -7.13 -8.84 -9.40
CA TYR A 130 -8.26 -9.60 -8.86
C TYR A 130 -7.75 -10.69 -7.92
N PRO A 131 -8.55 -11.07 -6.90
CA PRO A 131 -8.17 -12.20 -6.05
C PRO A 131 -7.97 -13.45 -6.88
N PRO A 132 -7.02 -14.33 -6.50
CA PRO A 132 -6.87 -15.61 -7.19
C PRO A 132 -8.16 -16.42 -7.12
N ALA A 133 -8.44 -17.19 -8.16
CA ALA A 133 -9.55 -18.14 -8.16
C ALA A 133 -9.32 -19.21 -7.07
N ARG A 134 -10.40 -19.63 -6.43
CA ARG A 134 -10.35 -20.65 -5.40
C ARG A 134 -10.21 -22.05 -6.02
#